data_436037dc7cd1e617046180a8f391d36f
#
_entry.id   436037dc7cd1e617046180a8f391d36f
#
_cell.length_a   1.000
_cell.length_b   1.000
_cell.length_c   1.000
_cell.angle_alpha   90.00
_cell.angle_beta   90.00
_cell.angle_gamma   90.00
#
_symmetry.space_group_name_H-M   'P 1'
#
loop_
_entity.id
_entity.type
_entity.pdbx_description
1 polymer ?
#
loop_
_entity_poly.entity_id
_entity_poly.type
_entity_poly.pdbx_seq_one_letter_code
_entity_poly.pdbx_strand_id
1 'polypeptide(L)'
;MSDQSPAAADESPSAASRPGDAFVQSFARGLAVLRSFGADAPAQTLTGAAERSGLTRAGARRILLTLQQLGYVEAEGRLFRLTPRVMELGFAYLSSQPVWHLAQPVMEELVQDIHESSSAAVLDGDDIVYVLRVPAKKIMAISLGPGSRLPAFCTAMGRVLLAGLPETERRARLARAPRMARTARTVTDIDALMALLDDVRRDGHALVHGELEEGLVSMAAPIVNRSGRVVAAINVSAQDQRMPPDQMRKRLLPRLLESAASINTLMRMQD
;
A
#
# COMPACT_ATOMS: atom_id res chain seq x y z
N MET A 1 -2.60 3.89 66.48
CA MET A 1 -3.00 4.72 65.31
C MET A 1 -1.84 4.63 64.34
N SER A 2 -1.91 3.69 63.44
CA SER A 2 -0.84 3.39 62.48
C SER A 2 -1.28 3.86 61.13
N ASP A 3 -0.54 4.86 60.65
CA ASP A 3 -0.70 5.47 59.34
C ASP A 3 0.00 4.57 58.31
N GLN A 4 -0.76 4.01 57.36
CA GLN A 4 -0.24 3.30 56.21
C GLN A 4 -0.60 4.08 54.94
N SER A 5 0.42 4.76 54.44
CA SER A 5 0.39 5.38 53.11
C SER A 5 0.50 4.29 52.03
N PRO A 6 -0.31 4.29 50.96
CA PRO A 6 -0.15 3.34 49.90
C PRO A 6 0.97 3.76 48.94
N ALA A 7 1.83 2.79 48.62
CA ALA A 7 2.93 2.92 47.67
C ALA A 7 2.40 3.15 46.26
N ALA A 8 3.01 4.14 45.57
CA ALA A 8 2.80 4.42 44.16
C ALA A 8 3.34 3.26 43.32
N ALA A 9 2.50 2.72 42.47
CA ALA A 9 2.87 1.74 41.46
C ALA A 9 3.69 2.42 40.38
N ASP A 10 4.90 1.97 40.19
CA ASP A 10 5.85 2.32 39.14
C ASP A 10 5.37 1.63 37.82
N GLU A 11 4.72 2.41 36.95
CA GLU A 11 4.38 1.93 35.59
C GLU A 11 5.62 2.03 34.69
N SER A 12 6.39 0.96 34.66
CA SER A 12 7.45 0.78 33.67
C SER A 12 6.87 0.68 32.26
N PRO A 13 7.47 1.33 31.22
CA PRO A 13 6.95 1.29 29.87
C PRO A 13 7.02 -0.13 29.30
N SER A 14 5.89 -0.58 28.73
CA SER A 14 5.68 -1.87 28.09
C SER A 14 6.83 -2.23 27.14
N ALA A 15 7.61 -3.22 27.53
CA ALA A 15 8.66 -3.82 26.70
C ALA A 15 7.99 -4.44 25.45
N ALA A 16 8.45 -4.01 24.28
CA ALA A 16 8.11 -4.68 23.01
C ALA A 16 8.31 -6.18 23.16
N SER A 17 7.26 -6.97 22.95
CA SER A 17 7.27 -8.41 23.12
C SER A 17 8.42 -9.02 22.29
N ARG A 18 9.33 -9.76 22.98
CA ARG A 18 10.37 -10.52 22.31
C ARG A 18 9.72 -11.51 21.34
N PRO A 19 10.28 -11.66 20.11
CA PRO A 19 9.79 -12.69 19.19
C PRO A 19 9.80 -14.04 19.91
N GLY A 20 8.67 -14.78 19.88
CA GLY A 20 8.59 -16.11 20.46
C GLY A 20 9.53 -17.10 19.76
N ASP A 21 9.72 -18.31 20.32
CA ASP A 21 10.63 -19.36 19.81
C ASP A 21 10.40 -19.74 18.33
N ALA A 22 9.23 -19.45 17.78
CA ALA A 22 8.88 -19.65 16.35
C ALA A 22 9.44 -18.58 15.40
N PHE A 23 10.00 -17.46 15.90
CA PHE A 23 10.49 -16.38 15.05
C PHE A 23 11.92 -16.62 14.58
N VAL A 24 12.10 -16.86 13.27
CA VAL A 24 13.41 -17.09 12.66
C VAL A 24 14.09 -15.76 12.32
N GLN A 25 14.89 -15.26 13.25
CA GLN A 25 15.60 -13.98 13.14
C GLN A 25 16.50 -13.88 11.90
N SER A 26 17.16 -14.98 11.49
CA SER A 26 18.00 -14.99 10.29
C SER A 26 17.20 -14.79 9.01
N PHE A 27 15.99 -15.35 8.93
CA PHE A 27 15.09 -15.16 7.81
C PHE A 27 14.58 -13.70 7.72
N ALA A 28 14.17 -13.13 8.86
CA ALA A 28 13.75 -11.72 8.93
C ALA A 28 14.86 -10.76 8.46
N ARG A 29 16.11 -11.03 8.85
CA ARG A 29 17.29 -10.27 8.40
C ARG A 29 17.54 -10.44 6.89
N GLY A 30 17.30 -11.61 6.33
CA GLY A 30 17.39 -11.88 4.89
C GLY A 30 16.40 -11.01 4.10
N LEU A 31 15.16 -10.98 4.55
CA LEU A 31 14.11 -10.10 3.96
C LEU A 31 14.45 -8.61 4.10
N ALA A 32 15.04 -8.19 5.23
CA ALA A 32 15.48 -6.80 5.43
C ALA A 32 16.57 -6.40 4.40
N VAL A 33 17.52 -7.28 4.09
CA VAL A 33 18.54 -7.03 3.07
C VAL A 33 17.90 -6.95 1.67
N LEU A 34 16.99 -7.85 1.30
CA LEU A 34 16.27 -7.75 0.01
C LEU A 34 15.51 -6.44 -0.12
N ARG A 35 14.82 -6.02 0.94
CA ARG A 35 14.05 -4.76 0.98
C ARG A 35 14.91 -3.51 0.99
N SER A 36 16.20 -3.61 1.28
CA SER A 36 17.13 -2.46 1.25
C SER A 36 17.45 -1.98 -0.17
N PHE A 37 17.18 -2.80 -1.18
CA PHE A 37 17.29 -2.42 -2.59
C PHE A 37 16.01 -1.74 -3.08
N GLY A 38 16.15 -0.79 -3.98
CA GLY A 38 15.02 -0.04 -4.56
C GLY A 38 15.49 0.96 -5.60
N ALA A 39 14.58 1.82 -6.07
CA ALA A 39 14.88 2.81 -7.09
C ALA A 39 15.98 3.81 -6.66
N ASP A 40 16.03 4.15 -5.37
CA ASP A 40 17.04 5.02 -4.75
C ASP A 40 18.35 4.29 -4.40
N ALA A 41 18.36 2.96 -4.50
CA ALA A 41 19.52 2.11 -4.24
C ALA A 41 19.49 0.83 -5.11
N PRO A 42 19.53 0.95 -6.45
CA PRO A 42 19.45 -0.21 -7.36
C PRO A 42 20.71 -1.08 -7.30
N ALA A 43 21.82 -0.51 -6.87
CA ALA A 43 23.10 -1.19 -6.61
C ALA A 43 23.70 -0.66 -5.31
N GLN A 44 24.20 -1.55 -4.45
CA GLN A 44 24.72 -1.20 -3.14
C GLN A 44 26.05 -1.87 -2.84
N THR A 45 26.91 -1.16 -2.12
CA THR A 45 28.07 -1.80 -1.48
C THR A 45 27.63 -2.63 -0.27
N LEU A 46 28.49 -3.51 0.21
CA LEU A 46 28.25 -4.23 1.46
C LEU A 46 27.94 -3.29 2.64
N THR A 47 28.62 -2.16 2.73
CA THR A 47 28.39 -1.18 3.80
C THR A 47 27.01 -0.53 3.66
N GLY A 48 26.63 -0.07 2.45
CA GLY A 48 25.31 0.51 2.21
C GLY A 48 24.17 -0.46 2.50
N ALA A 49 24.30 -1.72 2.10
CA ALA A 49 23.29 -2.74 2.41
C ALA A 49 23.19 -3.02 3.93
N ALA A 50 24.31 -3.02 4.66
CA ALA A 50 24.33 -3.18 6.10
C ALA A 50 23.59 -2.02 6.81
N GLU A 51 23.91 -0.78 6.45
CA GLU A 51 23.30 0.43 7.02
C GLU A 51 21.80 0.47 6.76
N ARG A 52 21.37 0.27 5.50
CA ARG A 52 19.95 0.29 5.11
C ARG A 52 19.12 -0.83 5.72
N SER A 53 19.73 -1.99 5.96
CA SER A 53 19.04 -3.13 6.58
C SER A 53 19.12 -3.13 8.12
N GLY A 54 19.84 -2.17 8.73
CA GLY A 54 20.06 -2.11 10.18
C GLY A 54 20.90 -3.27 10.73
N LEU A 55 21.81 -3.85 9.91
CA LEU A 55 22.60 -5.01 10.26
C LEU A 55 24.09 -4.66 10.43
N THR A 56 24.81 -5.51 11.16
CA THR A 56 26.28 -5.44 11.15
C THR A 56 26.80 -5.80 9.76
N ARG A 57 27.94 -5.25 9.38
CA ARG A 57 28.59 -5.55 8.10
C ARG A 57 28.86 -7.06 7.90
N ALA A 58 29.23 -7.78 8.96
CA ALA A 58 29.41 -9.23 8.91
C ALA A 58 28.07 -9.98 8.68
N GLY A 59 26.99 -9.52 9.33
CA GLY A 59 25.65 -10.07 9.13
C GLY A 59 25.13 -9.85 7.71
N ALA A 60 25.22 -8.61 7.20
CA ALA A 60 24.83 -8.28 5.84
C ALA A 60 25.64 -9.08 4.80
N ARG A 61 26.97 -9.24 5.02
CA ARG A 61 27.82 -10.03 4.13
C ARG A 61 27.36 -11.49 4.01
N ARG A 62 27.07 -12.15 5.12
CA ARG A 62 26.60 -13.54 5.11
C ARG A 62 25.29 -13.68 4.34
N ILE A 63 24.36 -12.75 4.55
CA ILE A 63 23.06 -12.73 3.86
C ILE A 63 23.25 -12.48 2.37
N LEU A 64 24.02 -11.46 1.97
CA LEU A 64 24.28 -11.16 0.56
C LEU A 64 24.91 -12.33 -0.18
N LEU A 65 25.88 -13.03 0.43
CA LEU A 65 26.48 -14.22 -0.17
C LEU A 65 25.47 -15.37 -0.28
N THR A 66 24.60 -15.57 0.71
CA THR A 66 23.51 -16.54 0.63
C THR A 66 22.53 -16.20 -0.49
N LEU A 67 22.11 -14.93 -0.60
CA LEU A 67 21.22 -14.47 -1.66
C LEU A 67 21.86 -14.59 -3.04
N GLN A 68 23.17 -14.37 -3.14
CA GLN A 68 23.95 -14.57 -4.37
C GLN A 68 23.98 -16.06 -4.76
N GLN A 69 24.24 -16.95 -3.82
CA GLN A 69 24.20 -18.39 -4.05
C GLN A 69 22.82 -18.89 -4.46
N LEU A 70 21.76 -18.30 -3.91
CA LEU A 70 20.38 -18.58 -4.28
C LEU A 70 19.95 -17.91 -5.60
N GLY A 71 20.78 -17.03 -6.17
CA GLY A 71 20.52 -16.34 -7.42
C GLY A 71 19.61 -15.12 -7.32
N TYR A 72 19.27 -14.63 -6.13
CA TYR A 72 18.46 -13.42 -5.92
C TYR A 72 19.26 -12.12 -5.99
N VAL A 73 20.58 -12.22 -5.81
CA VAL A 73 21.52 -11.11 -5.85
C VAL A 73 22.69 -11.51 -6.73
N GLU A 74 23.21 -10.59 -7.50
CA GLU A 74 24.48 -10.69 -8.22
C GLU A 74 25.47 -9.67 -7.69
N ALA A 75 26.78 -9.96 -7.85
CA ALA A 75 27.86 -9.07 -7.47
C ALA A 75 28.68 -8.67 -8.68
N GLU A 76 28.87 -7.36 -8.87
CA GLU A 76 29.76 -6.78 -9.87
C GLU A 76 30.81 -5.92 -9.15
N GLY A 77 32.03 -6.43 -9.04
CA GLY A 77 33.08 -5.80 -8.26
C GLY A 77 32.71 -5.69 -6.77
N ARG A 78 32.48 -4.47 -6.29
CA ARG A 78 32.08 -4.19 -4.90
C ARG A 78 30.58 -3.91 -4.73
N LEU A 79 29.82 -3.95 -5.81
CA LEU A 79 28.39 -3.65 -5.82
C LEU A 79 27.58 -4.94 -5.90
N PHE A 80 26.51 -4.98 -5.14
CA PHE A 80 25.46 -5.99 -5.18
C PHE A 80 24.22 -5.41 -5.83
N ARG A 81 23.51 -6.22 -6.63
CA ARG A 81 22.25 -5.88 -7.31
C ARG A 81 21.25 -7.01 -7.15
N LEU A 82 19.95 -6.69 -7.15
CA LEU A 82 18.93 -7.71 -7.29
C LEU A 82 18.92 -8.29 -8.70
N THR A 83 18.69 -9.59 -8.80
CA THR A 83 18.42 -10.25 -10.09
C THR A 83 16.93 -10.26 -10.38
N PRO A 84 16.52 -10.50 -11.65
CA PRO A 84 15.10 -10.68 -12.00
C PRO A 84 14.38 -11.79 -11.22
N ARG A 85 15.14 -12.72 -10.62
CA ARG A 85 14.57 -13.81 -9.82
C ARG A 85 13.75 -13.34 -8.63
N VAL A 86 14.00 -12.14 -8.09
CA VAL A 86 13.19 -11.56 -7.01
C VAL A 86 11.72 -11.40 -7.43
N MET A 87 11.44 -11.24 -8.73
CA MET A 87 10.06 -11.13 -9.25
C MET A 87 9.23 -12.40 -9.05
N GLU A 88 9.87 -13.58 -8.91
CA GLU A 88 9.17 -14.84 -8.62
C GLU A 88 8.31 -14.73 -7.35
N LEU A 89 8.81 -14.03 -6.32
CA LEU A 89 8.10 -13.85 -5.05
C LEU A 89 6.83 -12.99 -5.23
N GLY A 90 6.94 -11.91 -5.99
CA GLY A 90 5.79 -11.05 -6.31
C GLY A 90 4.81 -11.73 -7.25
N PHE A 91 5.31 -12.45 -8.25
CA PHE A 91 4.48 -13.19 -9.21
C PHE A 91 3.69 -14.31 -8.52
N ALA A 92 4.28 -15.01 -7.54
CA ALA A 92 3.57 -16.02 -6.76
C ALA A 92 2.32 -15.44 -6.05
N TYR A 93 2.41 -14.22 -5.51
CA TYR A 93 1.26 -13.51 -4.94
C TYR A 93 0.23 -13.13 -6.02
N LEU A 94 0.66 -12.48 -7.09
CA LEU A 94 -0.25 -11.98 -8.14
C LEU A 94 -0.98 -13.13 -8.86
N SER A 95 -0.28 -14.22 -9.16
CA SER A 95 -0.86 -15.38 -9.85
C SER A 95 -1.81 -16.19 -8.96
N SER A 96 -1.65 -16.12 -7.64
CA SER A 96 -2.57 -16.76 -6.69
C SER A 96 -3.91 -16.04 -6.53
N GLN A 97 -4.05 -14.85 -7.12
CA GLN A 97 -5.23 -14.00 -6.99
C GLN A 97 -5.90 -13.78 -8.37
N PRO A 98 -6.91 -14.57 -8.74
CA PRO A 98 -7.56 -14.48 -10.05
C PRO A 98 -8.13 -13.09 -10.38
N VAL A 99 -8.47 -12.30 -9.36
CA VAL A 99 -9.05 -10.96 -9.51
C VAL A 99 -8.22 -10.04 -10.40
N TRP A 100 -6.89 -10.16 -10.39
CA TRP A 100 -6.02 -9.26 -11.17
C TRP A 100 -6.12 -9.52 -12.66
N HIS A 101 -6.24 -10.80 -13.06
CA HIS A 101 -6.46 -11.18 -14.47
C HIS A 101 -7.83 -10.70 -14.98
N LEU A 102 -8.85 -10.69 -14.14
CA LEU A 102 -10.18 -10.18 -14.48
C LEU A 102 -10.24 -8.65 -14.51
N ALA A 103 -9.55 -8.00 -13.57
CA ALA A 103 -9.56 -6.55 -13.45
C ALA A 103 -8.79 -5.86 -14.58
N GLN A 104 -7.71 -6.45 -15.06
CA GLN A 104 -6.82 -5.82 -16.04
C GLN A 104 -7.54 -5.39 -17.32
N PRO A 105 -8.25 -6.25 -18.06
CA PRO A 105 -8.91 -5.83 -19.29
C PRO A 105 -9.98 -4.74 -19.05
N VAL A 106 -10.74 -4.84 -17.96
CA VAL A 106 -11.75 -3.81 -17.62
C VAL A 106 -11.08 -2.47 -17.31
N MET A 107 -9.92 -2.47 -16.61
CA MET A 107 -9.17 -1.26 -16.34
C MET A 107 -8.49 -0.70 -17.60
N GLU A 108 -8.10 -1.53 -18.54
CA GLU A 108 -7.58 -1.11 -19.85
C GLU A 108 -8.64 -0.37 -20.66
N GLU A 109 -9.87 -0.90 -20.72
CA GLU A 109 -11.02 -0.23 -21.34
C GLU A 109 -11.33 1.10 -20.66
N LEU A 110 -11.35 1.14 -19.31
CA LEU A 110 -11.54 2.37 -18.55
C LEU A 110 -10.50 3.43 -18.95
N VAL A 111 -9.21 3.07 -18.95
CA VAL A 111 -8.11 4.00 -19.29
C VAL A 111 -8.20 4.47 -20.74
N GLN A 112 -8.61 3.62 -21.68
CA GLN A 112 -8.81 4.00 -23.09
C GLN A 112 -9.94 5.02 -23.23
N ASP A 113 -11.02 4.87 -22.45
CA ASP A 113 -12.18 5.76 -22.49
C ASP A 113 -11.90 7.13 -21.84
N ILE A 114 -11.31 7.13 -20.63
CA ILE A 114 -11.13 8.35 -19.85
C ILE A 114 -9.81 9.07 -20.06
N HIS A 115 -8.82 8.43 -20.69
CA HIS A 115 -7.45 8.94 -20.92
C HIS A 115 -6.70 9.32 -19.63
N GLU A 116 -7.07 8.73 -18.47
CA GLU A 116 -6.39 8.86 -17.18
C GLU A 116 -5.92 7.49 -16.70
N SER A 117 -4.81 7.47 -15.95
CA SER A 117 -4.27 6.22 -15.40
C SER A 117 -5.20 5.64 -14.34
N SER A 118 -5.34 4.31 -14.35
CA SER A 118 -6.04 3.53 -13.34
C SER A 118 -5.10 2.57 -12.64
N SER A 119 -5.32 2.33 -11.35
CA SER A 119 -4.55 1.35 -10.58
C SER A 119 -5.46 0.58 -9.66
N ALA A 120 -5.02 -0.62 -9.27
CA ALA A 120 -5.64 -1.40 -8.22
C ALA A 120 -4.68 -1.57 -7.05
N ALA A 121 -5.20 -1.55 -5.83
CA ALA A 121 -4.43 -1.75 -4.61
C ALA A 121 -5.19 -2.58 -3.58
N VAL A 122 -4.42 -3.20 -2.70
CA VAL A 122 -4.90 -3.91 -1.51
C VAL A 122 -4.41 -3.22 -0.24
N LEU A 123 -5.05 -3.50 0.89
CA LEU A 123 -4.62 -3.00 2.20
C LEU A 123 -3.60 -3.99 2.80
N ASP A 124 -2.43 -3.48 3.18
CA ASP A 124 -1.40 -4.24 3.90
C ASP A 124 -0.84 -3.42 5.06
N GLY A 125 -1.19 -3.82 6.28
CA GLY A 125 -0.91 -3.00 7.46
C GLY A 125 -1.69 -1.69 7.42
N ASP A 126 -0.97 -0.58 7.49
CA ASP A 126 -1.52 0.78 7.50
C ASP A 126 -1.37 1.46 6.12
N ASP A 127 -0.82 0.72 5.14
CA ASP A 127 -0.59 1.18 3.77
C ASP A 127 -1.50 0.46 2.77
N ILE A 128 -1.63 1.07 1.61
CA ILE A 128 -2.06 0.37 0.40
C ILE A 128 -0.83 -0.12 -0.38
N VAL A 129 -0.97 -1.29 -1.01
CA VAL A 129 0.03 -1.85 -1.93
C VAL A 129 -0.59 -1.92 -3.32
N TYR A 130 0.06 -1.28 -4.27
CA TYR A 130 -0.34 -1.35 -5.67
C TYR A 130 -0.09 -2.76 -6.21
N VAL A 131 -1.09 -3.37 -6.83
CA VAL A 131 -1.02 -4.72 -7.38
C VAL A 131 -1.21 -4.75 -8.91
N LEU A 132 -1.87 -3.72 -9.45
CA LEU A 132 -2.07 -3.54 -10.88
C LEU A 132 -2.02 -2.04 -11.21
N ARG A 133 -1.48 -1.70 -12.38
CA ARG A 133 -1.50 -0.34 -12.92
C ARG A 133 -1.63 -0.37 -14.43
N VAL A 134 -2.59 0.37 -14.94
CA VAL A 134 -2.77 0.65 -16.35
C VAL A 134 -2.44 2.14 -16.57
N PRO A 135 -1.29 2.48 -17.16
CA PRO A 135 -0.89 3.86 -17.38
C PRO A 135 -1.64 4.47 -18.57
N ALA A 136 -2.09 5.71 -18.45
CA ALA A 136 -2.47 6.50 -19.62
C ALA A 136 -1.20 6.92 -20.41
N LYS A 137 -1.33 7.06 -21.73
CA LYS A 137 -0.24 7.56 -22.59
C LYS A 137 -0.01 9.06 -22.31
N LYS A 138 0.92 9.38 -21.41
CA LYS A 138 1.28 10.76 -21.04
C LYS A 138 2.80 10.93 -21.07
N ILE A 139 3.25 12.15 -21.40
CA ILE A 139 4.69 12.50 -21.49
C ILE A 139 5.35 12.43 -20.10
N MET A 140 4.62 12.79 -19.04
CA MET A 140 5.09 12.68 -17.65
C MET A 140 4.24 11.65 -16.91
N ALA A 141 4.86 10.58 -16.48
CA ALA A 141 4.22 9.52 -15.68
C ALA A 141 4.79 9.52 -14.26
N ILE A 142 3.89 9.41 -13.27
CA ILE A 142 4.29 9.12 -11.88
C ILE A 142 4.86 7.70 -11.87
N SER A 143 6.02 7.49 -11.25
CA SER A 143 6.74 6.20 -11.20
C SER A 143 6.15 5.20 -10.18
N LEU A 144 4.82 5.19 -10.00
CA LEU A 144 4.14 4.18 -9.19
C LEU A 144 3.88 2.94 -10.04
N GLY A 145 4.01 1.78 -9.43
CA GLY A 145 3.75 0.48 -10.07
C GLY A 145 3.43 -0.60 -9.05
N PRO A 146 3.20 -1.85 -9.47
CA PRO A 146 3.02 -2.97 -8.55
C PRO A 146 4.13 -3.04 -7.51
N GLY A 147 3.76 -3.25 -6.24
CA GLY A 147 4.66 -3.19 -5.09
C GLY A 147 4.85 -1.81 -4.46
N SER A 148 4.47 -0.71 -5.11
CA SER A 148 4.49 0.63 -4.50
C SER A 148 3.55 0.69 -3.30
N ARG A 149 3.99 1.37 -2.23
CA ARG A 149 3.25 1.53 -0.98
C ARG A 149 2.94 3.00 -0.73
N LEU A 150 1.71 3.27 -0.31
CA LEU A 150 1.26 4.61 0.10
C LEU A 150 0.39 4.51 1.35
N PRO A 151 0.37 5.53 2.23
CA PRO A 151 -0.49 5.53 3.41
C PRO A 151 -1.96 5.41 3.05
N ALA A 152 -2.69 4.53 3.73
CA ALA A 152 -4.11 4.31 3.44
C ALA A 152 -4.97 5.52 3.82
N PHE A 153 -4.66 6.21 4.93
CA PHE A 153 -5.52 7.26 5.49
C PHE A 153 -5.71 8.49 4.58
N CYS A 154 -4.72 8.82 3.72
CA CYS A 154 -4.72 10.02 2.85
C CYS A 154 -4.80 9.70 1.35
N THR A 155 -5.17 8.47 0.98
CA THR A 155 -5.35 8.04 -0.41
C THR A 155 -6.79 7.59 -0.66
N ALA A 156 -7.31 7.80 -1.88
CA ALA A 156 -8.68 7.40 -2.22
C ALA A 156 -8.89 5.88 -2.11
N MET A 157 -7.96 5.07 -2.66
CA MET A 157 -8.03 3.61 -2.51
C MET A 157 -7.92 3.18 -1.05
N GLY A 158 -7.04 3.82 -0.28
CA GLY A 158 -6.89 3.50 1.14
C GLY A 158 -8.17 3.79 1.95
N ARG A 159 -8.84 4.91 1.67
CA ARG A 159 -10.13 5.22 2.32
C ARG A 159 -11.22 4.22 1.96
N VAL A 160 -11.30 3.78 0.71
CA VAL A 160 -12.23 2.73 0.30
C VAL A 160 -11.94 1.42 1.03
N LEU A 161 -10.67 1.02 1.12
CA LEU A 161 -10.26 -0.21 1.79
C LEU A 161 -10.49 -0.14 3.31
N LEU A 162 -10.17 0.98 3.94
CA LEU A 162 -10.44 1.21 5.36
C LEU A 162 -11.95 1.23 5.64
N ALA A 163 -12.75 1.91 4.81
CA ALA A 163 -14.21 1.98 4.95
C ALA A 163 -14.87 0.59 4.87
N GLY A 164 -14.26 -0.38 4.17
CA GLY A 164 -14.70 -1.76 4.08
C GLY A 164 -14.48 -2.59 5.34
N LEU A 165 -13.70 -2.10 6.31
CA LEU A 165 -13.42 -2.80 7.57
C LEU A 165 -14.50 -2.54 8.63
N PRO A 166 -14.64 -3.41 9.66
CA PRO A 166 -15.43 -3.11 10.85
C PRO A 166 -14.96 -1.81 11.53
N GLU A 167 -15.88 -1.08 12.15
CA GLU A 167 -15.59 0.22 12.77
C GLU A 167 -14.45 0.17 13.80
N THR A 168 -14.47 -0.84 14.66
CA THR A 168 -13.45 -1.05 15.69
C THR A 168 -12.07 -1.25 15.08
N GLU A 169 -11.98 -1.99 13.97
CA GLU A 169 -10.72 -2.24 13.25
C GLU A 169 -10.24 -0.97 12.54
N ARG A 170 -11.15 -0.20 11.90
CA ARG A 170 -10.82 1.10 11.28
C ARG A 170 -10.17 2.04 12.29
N ARG A 171 -10.83 2.23 13.44
CA ARG A 171 -10.35 3.11 14.51
C ARG A 171 -9.00 2.64 15.07
N ALA A 172 -8.86 1.34 15.34
CA ALA A 172 -7.60 0.78 15.83
C ALA A 172 -6.44 0.97 14.85
N ARG A 173 -6.67 0.77 13.54
CA ARG A 173 -5.66 1.01 12.50
C ARG A 173 -5.27 2.48 12.41
N LEU A 174 -6.27 3.38 12.37
CA LEU A 174 -5.99 4.81 12.36
C LEU A 174 -5.24 5.28 13.60
N ALA A 175 -5.55 4.74 14.79
CA ALA A 175 -4.84 5.08 16.03
C ALA A 175 -3.38 4.64 16.02
N ARG A 176 -3.08 3.48 15.43
CA ARG A 176 -1.73 2.91 15.37
C ARG A 176 -0.87 3.55 14.28
N ALA A 177 -1.48 3.89 13.13
CA ALA A 177 -0.76 4.39 11.97
C ALA A 177 -0.12 5.76 12.21
N PRO A 178 1.13 6.00 11.80
CA PRO A 178 1.69 7.34 11.77
C PRO A 178 0.95 8.17 10.71
N ARG A 179 0.18 9.16 11.14
CA ARG A 179 -0.59 10.08 10.28
C ARG A 179 0.14 11.41 10.12
N MET A 180 1.27 11.37 9.41
CA MET A 180 2.01 12.60 9.11
C MET A 180 1.29 13.39 8.00
N ALA A 181 1.06 14.69 8.23
CA ALA A 181 0.57 15.59 7.20
C ALA A 181 1.59 15.66 6.05
N ARG A 182 1.13 15.41 4.83
CA ARG A 182 1.95 15.49 3.61
C ARG A 182 1.77 16.80 2.87
N THR A 183 0.59 17.40 3.06
CA THR A 183 0.21 18.70 2.53
C THR A 183 -0.60 19.44 3.60
N ALA A 184 -0.91 20.70 3.34
CA ALA A 184 -1.82 21.47 4.19
C ALA A 184 -3.26 20.92 4.19
N ARG A 185 -3.61 20.08 3.22
CA ARG A 185 -4.95 19.46 3.10
C ARG A 185 -5.05 18.09 3.74
N THR A 186 -3.94 17.48 4.15
CA THR A 186 -3.94 16.13 4.73
C THR A 186 -4.74 16.10 6.03
N VAL A 187 -5.81 15.31 6.07
CA VAL A 187 -6.60 15.07 7.28
C VAL A 187 -5.87 14.06 8.15
N THR A 188 -5.52 14.45 9.39
CA THR A 188 -4.79 13.60 10.34
C THR A 188 -5.57 13.28 11.61
N ASP A 189 -6.65 14.03 11.88
CA ASP A 189 -7.53 13.79 13.03
C ASP A 189 -8.33 12.49 12.84
N ILE A 190 -8.37 11.66 13.88
CA ILE A 190 -9.00 10.33 13.81
C ILE A 190 -10.51 10.42 13.64
N ASP A 191 -11.17 11.32 14.37
CA ASP A 191 -12.63 11.40 14.33
C ASP A 191 -13.09 11.99 13.00
N ALA A 192 -12.38 12.97 12.46
CA ALA A 192 -12.61 13.49 11.11
C ALA A 192 -12.39 12.38 10.04
N LEU A 193 -11.32 11.57 10.17
CA LEU A 193 -11.10 10.43 9.28
C LEU A 193 -12.20 9.38 9.39
N MET A 194 -12.66 9.05 10.60
CA MET A 194 -13.79 8.11 10.79
C MET A 194 -15.05 8.59 10.11
N ALA A 195 -15.41 9.88 10.26
CA ALA A 195 -16.57 10.48 9.57
C ALA A 195 -16.43 10.37 8.04
N LEU A 196 -15.24 10.70 7.49
CA LEU A 196 -14.96 10.53 6.05
C LEU A 196 -15.08 9.08 5.59
N LEU A 197 -14.66 8.11 6.40
CA LEU A 197 -14.80 6.69 6.07
C LEU A 197 -16.26 6.22 6.11
N ASP A 198 -17.09 6.78 6.98
CA ASP A 198 -18.53 6.51 7.00
C ASP A 198 -19.22 7.09 5.76
N ASP A 199 -18.81 8.29 5.31
CA ASP A 199 -19.27 8.86 4.04
C ASP A 199 -18.87 7.96 2.85
N VAL A 200 -17.61 7.51 2.79
CA VAL A 200 -17.14 6.58 1.75
C VAL A 200 -17.94 5.28 1.73
N ARG A 201 -18.29 4.75 2.90
CA ARG A 201 -19.10 3.53 3.01
C ARG A 201 -20.53 3.74 2.50
N ARG A 202 -21.13 4.89 2.82
CA ARG A 202 -22.47 5.27 2.36
C ARG A 202 -22.51 5.51 0.86
N ASP A 203 -21.53 6.27 0.33
CA ASP A 203 -21.50 6.74 -1.04
C ASP A 203 -20.91 5.69 -2.02
N GLY A 204 -20.28 4.64 -1.49
CA GLY A 204 -19.67 3.57 -2.29
C GLY A 204 -18.39 3.96 -3.05
N HIS A 205 -17.83 5.14 -2.78
CA HIS A 205 -16.61 5.63 -3.41
C HIS A 205 -15.90 6.65 -2.52
N ALA A 206 -14.61 6.89 -2.78
CA ALA A 206 -13.86 7.98 -2.17
C ALA A 206 -13.38 8.97 -3.23
N LEU A 207 -13.34 10.26 -2.88
CA LEU A 207 -12.62 11.29 -3.61
C LEU A 207 -11.66 11.98 -2.63
N VAL A 208 -10.38 12.04 -2.99
CA VAL A 208 -9.32 12.69 -2.22
C VAL A 208 -8.64 13.73 -3.10
N HIS A 209 -8.52 14.96 -2.60
CA HIS A 209 -7.94 16.08 -3.34
C HIS A 209 -6.81 16.73 -2.55
N GLY A 210 -5.60 16.63 -3.07
CA GLY A 210 -4.43 17.33 -2.56
C GLY A 210 -3.95 16.87 -1.18
N GLU A 211 -4.36 15.69 -0.68
CA GLU A 211 -3.94 15.23 0.64
C GLU A 211 -2.64 14.42 0.64
N LEU A 212 -2.42 13.61 -0.39
CA LEU A 212 -1.18 12.86 -0.57
C LEU A 212 -0.08 13.74 -1.16
N GLU A 213 -0.47 14.56 -2.16
CA GLU A 213 0.39 15.45 -2.94
C GLU A 213 -0.47 16.63 -3.44
N GLU A 214 0.10 17.85 -3.40
CA GLU A 214 -0.60 19.04 -3.89
C GLU A 214 -0.93 18.91 -5.37
N GLY A 215 -2.11 19.37 -5.77
CA GLY A 215 -2.59 19.27 -7.14
C GLY A 215 -3.04 17.88 -7.60
N LEU A 216 -2.92 16.85 -6.77
CA LEU A 216 -3.39 15.51 -7.10
C LEU A 216 -4.86 15.32 -6.70
N VAL A 217 -5.70 14.92 -7.64
CA VAL A 217 -7.08 14.43 -7.37
C VAL A 217 -7.15 12.95 -7.70
N SER A 218 -7.72 12.17 -6.80
CA SER A 218 -7.93 10.74 -7.00
C SER A 218 -9.33 10.33 -6.53
N MET A 219 -9.98 9.46 -7.30
CA MET A 219 -11.20 8.77 -6.89
C MET A 219 -10.97 7.28 -6.89
N ALA A 220 -11.66 6.56 -5.99
CA ALA A 220 -11.56 5.11 -5.89
C ALA A 220 -12.93 4.48 -5.62
N ALA A 221 -13.08 3.24 -6.11
CA ALA A 221 -14.25 2.39 -5.90
C ALA A 221 -13.81 1.02 -5.36
N PRO A 222 -14.67 0.34 -4.55
CA PRO A 222 -14.34 -0.95 -3.96
C PRO A 222 -14.46 -2.10 -4.96
N ILE A 223 -13.56 -3.04 -4.85
CA ILE A 223 -13.69 -4.38 -5.39
C ILE A 223 -14.10 -5.30 -4.24
N VAL A 224 -15.25 -5.95 -4.41
CA VAL A 224 -15.83 -6.83 -3.39
C VAL A 224 -15.83 -8.27 -3.84
N ASN A 225 -15.53 -9.17 -2.91
CA ASN A 225 -15.63 -10.60 -3.18
C ASN A 225 -17.11 -11.10 -3.07
N ARG A 226 -17.31 -12.39 -3.30
CA ARG A 226 -18.63 -13.05 -3.25
C ARG A 226 -19.37 -12.85 -1.92
N SER A 227 -18.65 -12.74 -0.79
CA SER A 227 -19.24 -12.46 0.53
C SER A 227 -19.55 -10.98 0.77
N GLY A 228 -19.36 -10.09 -0.20
CA GLY A 228 -19.56 -8.65 -0.07
C GLY A 228 -18.44 -7.92 0.66
N ARG A 229 -17.34 -8.60 1.01
CA ARG A 229 -16.20 -7.98 1.68
C ARG A 229 -15.33 -7.22 0.65
N VAL A 230 -14.94 -6.00 0.98
CA VAL A 230 -13.97 -5.23 0.20
C VAL A 230 -12.61 -5.91 0.29
N VAL A 231 -12.08 -6.35 -0.84
CA VAL A 231 -10.78 -7.07 -0.95
C VAL A 231 -9.73 -6.26 -1.68
N ALA A 232 -10.15 -5.31 -2.51
CA ALA A 232 -9.28 -4.40 -3.24
C ALA A 232 -10.02 -3.08 -3.51
N ALA A 233 -9.32 -2.10 -4.06
CA ALA A 233 -9.90 -0.89 -4.60
C ALA A 233 -9.24 -0.57 -5.94
N ILE A 234 -10.02 -0.03 -6.89
CA ILE A 234 -9.49 0.58 -8.11
C ILE A 234 -9.63 2.09 -8.04
N ASN A 235 -8.74 2.80 -8.72
CA ASN A 235 -8.76 4.26 -8.76
C ASN A 235 -8.59 4.82 -10.16
N VAL A 236 -8.92 6.10 -10.29
CA VAL A 236 -8.44 7.01 -11.33
C VAL A 236 -7.86 8.24 -10.66
N SER A 237 -6.77 8.78 -11.23
CA SER A 237 -6.09 9.96 -10.68
C SER A 237 -5.73 10.94 -11.79
N ALA A 238 -5.84 12.22 -11.49
CA ALA A 238 -5.52 13.31 -12.41
C ALA A 238 -4.90 14.50 -11.66
N GLN A 239 -4.26 15.41 -12.40
CA GLN A 239 -3.86 16.72 -11.90
C GLN A 239 -5.09 17.64 -11.85
N ASP A 240 -5.31 18.34 -10.73
CA ASP A 240 -6.50 19.19 -10.49
C ASP A 240 -6.60 20.36 -11.47
N GLN A 241 -5.46 20.91 -11.92
CA GLN A 241 -5.41 21.95 -12.93
C GLN A 241 -6.07 21.53 -14.25
N ARG A 242 -5.99 20.25 -14.61
CA ARG A 242 -6.56 19.69 -15.83
C ARG A 242 -7.95 19.09 -15.60
N MET A 243 -8.16 18.48 -14.44
CA MET A 243 -9.38 17.80 -14.06
C MET A 243 -9.76 18.15 -12.61
N PRO A 244 -10.42 19.31 -12.40
CA PRO A 244 -10.87 19.69 -11.06
C PRO A 244 -11.80 18.65 -10.42
N PRO A 245 -11.89 18.57 -9.08
CA PRO A 245 -12.69 17.57 -8.37
C PRO A 245 -14.13 17.43 -8.86
N ASP A 246 -14.83 18.53 -9.14
CA ASP A 246 -16.22 18.53 -9.63
C ASP A 246 -16.33 17.94 -11.04
N GLN A 247 -15.39 18.24 -11.92
CA GLN A 247 -15.35 17.65 -13.26
C GLN A 247 -15.01 16.15 -13.18
N MET A 248 -14.08 15.80 -12.32
CA MET A 248 -13.73 14.41 -12.08
C MET A 248 -14.94 13.60 -11.60
N ARG A 249 -15.69 14.14 -10.65
CA ARG A 249 -16.93 13.52 -10.14
C ARG A 249 -17.99 13.37 -11.24
N LYS A 250 -18.21 14.41 -12.05
CA LYS A 250 -19.23 14.37 -13.10
C LYS A 250 -18.87 13.45 -14.27
N ARG A 251 -17.60 13.42 -14.69
CA ARG A 251 -17.17 12.77 -15.92
C ARG A 251 -16.58 11.37 -15.69
N LEU A 252 -15.80 11.17 -14.62
CA LEU A 252 -15.03 9.95 -14.44
C LEU A 252 -15.65 9.01 -13.40
N LEU A 253 -16.37 9.53 -12.39
CA LEU A 253 -16.96 8.68 -11.37
C LEU A 253 -17.94 7.64 -11.92
N PRO A 254 -18.88 7.96 -12.84
CA PRO A 254 -19.78 6.94 -13.39
C PRO A 254 -19.01 5.80 -14.06
N ARG A 255 -17.95 6.11 -14.83
CA ARG A 255 -17.13 5.12 -15.54
C ARG A 255 -16.32 4.26 -14.58
N LEU A 256 -15.76 4.86 -13.52
CA LEU A 256 -15.06 4.14 -12.46
C LEU A 256 -15.99 3.15 -11.74
N LEU A 257 -17.21 3.59 -11.38
CA LEU A 257 -18.19 2.74 -10.70
C LEU A 257 -18.68 1.59 -11.61
N GLU A 258 -18.89 1.85 -12.90
CA GLU A 258 -19.25 0.84 -13.90
C GLU A 258 -18.14 -0.22 -14.02
N SER A 259 -16.89 0.22 -14.11
CA SER A 259 -15.73 -0.69 -14.17
C SER A 259 -15.61 -1.52 -12.88
N ALA A 260 -15.77 -0.92 -11.71
CA ALA A 260 -15.77 -1.63 -10.44
C ALA A 260 -16.91 -2.67 -10.38
N ALA A 261 -18.12 -2.32 -10.82
CA ALA A 261 -19.28 -3.23 -10.89
C ALA A 261 -19.03 -4.40 -11.85
N SER A 262 -18.40 -4.14 -13.00
CA SER A 262 -18.01 -5.18 -13.96
C SER A 262 -17.03 -6.17 -13.35
N ILE A 263 -15.96 -5.70 -12.71
CA ILE A 263 -14.98 -6.54 -12.00
C ILE A 263 -15.68 -7.35 -10.90
N ASN A 264 -16.53 -6.72 -10.09
CA ASN A 264 -17.27 -7.39 -9.02
C ASN A 264 -18.20 -8.48 -9.56
N THR A 265 -18.79 -8.30 -10.75
CA THR A 265 -19.62 -9.31 -11.40
C THR A 265 -18.77 -10.50 -11.87
N LEU A 266 -17.64 -10.23 -12.52
CA LEU A 266 -16.70 -11.28 -12.95
C LEU A 266 -16.17 -12.10 -11.76
N MET A 267 -15.86 -11.46 -10.63
CA MET A 267 -15.44 -12.14 -9.42
C MET A 267 -16.51 -13.08 -8.82
N ARG A 268 -17.79 -12.72 -8.94
CA ARG A 268 -18.88 -13.59 -8.47
C ARG A 268 -19.09 -14.80 -9.33
N MET A 269 -18.68 -14.75 -10.61
CA MET A 269 -18.83 -15.83 -11.58
C MET A 269 -17.68 -16.85 -11.53
N GLN A 270 -16.55 -16.51 -10.90
CA GLN A 270 -15.46 -17.47 -10.67
C GLN A 270 -15.77 -18.31 -9.44
N ASP A 271 -15.88 -19.60 -9.63
CA ASP A 271 -15.97 -20.62 -8.57
C ASP A 271 -14.59 -21.09 -8.13
#